data_7b550e9288dec6012a8137c4bf7cbfe8
#
_entry.id   7b550e9288dec6012a8137c4bf7cbfe8
#
_cell.length_a   1.000
_cell.length_b   1.000
_cell.length_c   1.000
_cell.angle_alpha   90.00
_cell.angle_beta   90.00
_cell.angle_gamma   90.00
#
_symmetry.space_group_name_H-M   'P 1'
#
loop_
_entity.id
_entity.type
_entity.pdbx_description
1 polymer ?
#
loop_
_entity_poly.entity_id
_entity_poly.type
_entity_poly.pdbx_seq_one_letter_code
_entity_poly.pdbx_strand_id
1 'polypeptide(L)'
;MKQLFYYLTLLTGLLLVFIGARFLLLPMPAETAFGIHTATGGDYSFHYIKGIRDLFTGVIIVILLLAREFRAAGFLLLAGSIIPMVDFSIVMSHADYETARLYPHAIAVVLCLILGFHYIRTTAKS
;
A
#
# COMPACT_ATOMS: atom_id res chain seq x y z
N MET A 1 13.50 -10.36 -16.28
CA MET A 1 13.30 -10.19 -14.82
C MET A 1 13.21 -8.73 -14.40
N LYS A 2 14.18 -7.87 -14.81
CA LYS A 2 14.14 -6.44 -14.45
C LYS A 2 12.86 -5.74 -14.85
N GLN A 3 12.33 -6.03 -16.03
CA GLN A 3 11.07 -5.45 -16.49
C GLN A 3 9.86 -5.91 -15.65
N LEU A 4 9.84 -7.17 -15.22
CA LEU A 4 8.78 -7.69 -14.37
C LEU A 4 8.72 -6.91 -13.05
N PHE A 5 9.86 -6.72 -12.37
CA PHE A 5 9.93 -5.95 -11.12
C PHE A 5 9.52 -4.49 -11.32
N TYR A 6 9.92 -3.89 -12.45
CA TYR A 6 9.50 -2.53 -12.80
C TYR A 6 7.98 -2.42 -12.90
N TYR A 7 7.34 -3.30 -13.68
CA TYR A 7 5.89 -3.24 -13.86
C TYR A 7 5.11 -3.62 -12.60
N LEU A 8 5.60 -4.55 -11.80
CA LEU A 8 4.99 -4.87 -10.51
C LEU A 8 5.04 -3.68 -9.56
N THR A 9 6.15 -2.95 -9.54
CA THR A 9 6.28 -1.74 -8.72
C THR A 9 5.36 -0.63 -9.22
N LEU A 10 5.29 -0.43 -10.53
CA LEU A 10 4.36 0.53 -11.13
C LEU A 10 2.93 0.21 -10.77
N LEU A 11 2.53 -1.06 -10.92
CA LEU A 11 1.19 -1.53 -10.54
C LEU A 11 0.91 -1.30 -9.05
N THR A 12 1.87 -1.58 -8.19
CA THR A 12 1.75 -1.35 -6.74
C THR A 12 1.51 0.14 -6.45
N GLY A 13 2.27 1.03 -7.06
CA GLY A 13 2.10 2.47 -6.91
C GLY A 13 0.74 2.96 -7.40
N LEU A 14 0.33 2.53 -8.59
CA LEU A 14 -0.97 2.90 -9.16
C LEU A 14 -2.15 2.35 -8.34
N LEU A 15 -2.01 1.14 -7.80
CA LEU A 15 -3.02 0.55 -6.93
C LEU A 15 -3.18 1.34 -5.62
N LEU A 16 -2.09 1.80 -5.03
CA LEU A 16 -2.13 2.68 -3.85
C LEU A 16 -2.78 4.02 -4.15
N VAL A 17 -2.51 4.61 -5.32
CA VAL A 17 -3.21 5.82 -5.77
C VAL A 17 -4.71 5.57 -5.85
N PHE A 18 -5.12 4.45 -6.45
CA PHE A 18 -6.53 4.06 -6.56
C PHE A 18 -7.18 3.88 -5.17
N ILE A 19 -6.52 3.15 -4.27
CA ILE A 19 -7.03 2.91 -2.91
C ILE A 19 -7.15 4.24 -2.15
N GLY A 20 -6.13 5.08 -2.21
CA GLY A 20 -6.14 6.40 -1.57
C GLY A 20 -7.26 7.30 -2.09
N ALA A 21 -7.43 7.37 -3.41
CA ALA A 21 -8.52 8.11 -4.04
C ALA A 21 -9.89 7.57 -3.59
N ARG A 22 -10.03 6.26 -3.48
CA ARG A 22 -11.27 5.63 -3.01
C ARG A 22 -11.64 6.04 -1.59
N PHE A 23 -10.66 6.08 -0.68
CA PHE A 23 -10.89 6.54 0.69
C PHE A 23 -11.29 8.02 0.76
N LEU A 24 -10.77 8.85 -0.17
CA LEU A 24 -11.13 10.26 -0.24
C LEU A 24 -12.51 10.50 -0.84
N LEU A 25 -12.88 9.74 -1.87
CA LEU A 25 -14.10 9.96 -2.64
C LEU A 25 -15.26 9.08 -2.18
N LEU A 26 -14.99 7.85 -1.75
CA LEU A 26 -15.97 6.83 -1.38
C LEU A 26 -15.54 6.14 -0.08
N PRO A 27 -15.53 6.86 1.06
CA PRO A 27 -14.96 6.33 2.30
C PRO A 27 -15.64 5.05 2.80
N MET A 28 -16.96 4.92 2.69
CA MET A 28 -17.67 3.73 3.17
C MET A 28 -17.39 2.47 2.34
N PRO A 29 -17.48 2.51 1.00
CA PRO A 29 -17.06 1.36 0.18
C PRO A 29 -15.58 1.02 0.35
N ALA A 30 -14.72 2.01 0.53
CA ALA A 30 -13.29 1.80 0.77
C ALA A 30 -13.03 1.09 2.10
N GLU A 31 -13.72 1.50 3.16
CA GLU A 31 -13.66 0.86 4.48
C GLU A 31 -14.09 -0.61 4.42
N THR A 32 -15.17 -0.90 3.73
CA THR A 32 -15.68 -2.26 3.55
C THR A 32 -14.66 -3.13 2.82
N ALA A 33 -14.04 -2.62 1.74
CA ALA A 33 -13.00 -3.32 1.00
C ALA A 33 -11.74 -3.55 1.86
N PHE A 34 -11.40 -2.61 2.75
CA PHE A 34 -10.30 -2.75 3.70
C PHE A 34 -10.54 -3.88 4.70
N GLY A 35 -11.79 -4.10 5.11
CA GLY A 35 -12.20 -5.18 6.00
C GLY A 35 -12.55 -4.75 7.41
N ILE A 36 -12.87 -3.49 7.61
CA ILE A 36 -13.35 -2.97 8.90
C ILE A 36 -14.68 -2.26 8.74
N HIS A 37 -15.40 -2.10 9.85
CA HIS A 37 -16.63 -1.32 9.92
C HIS A 37 -16.56 -0.40 11.14
N THR A 38 -16.67 0.90 10.90
CA THR A 38 -16.60 1.90 11.96
C THR A 38 -17.91 2.65 12.09
N ALA A 39 -18.28 2.98 13.32
CA ALA A 39 -19.42 3.86 13.61
C ALA A 39 -18.94 5.31 13.59
N THR A 40 -18.89 5.92 12.41
CA THR A 40 -18.33 7.27 12.24
C THR A 40 -19.31 8.38 12.59
N GLY A 41 -20.62 8.11 12.54
CA GLY A 41 -21.65 9.15 12.68
C GLY A 41 -21.57 10.22 11.58
N GLY A 42 -20.97 9.90 10.42
CA GLY A 42 -20.76 10.82 9.31
C GLY A 42 -19.41 11.55 9.35
N ASP A 43 -18.58 11.30 10.35
CA ASP A 43 -17.22 11.84 10.43
C ASP A 43 -16.23 10.87 9.75
N TYR A 44 -15.70 11.26 8.60
CA TYR A 44 -14.76 10.48 7.80
C TYR A 44 -13.33 11.00 7.92
N SER A 45 -12.99 11.74 8.97
CA SER A 45 -11.66 12.33 9.15
C SER A 45 -10.53 11.30 9.03
N PHE A 46 -10.64 10.16 9.70
CA PHE A 46 -9.63 9.10 9.61
C PHE A 46 -9.58 8.44 8.24
N HIS A 47 -10.70 8.33 7.54
CA HIS A 47 -10.74 7.84 6.17
C HIS A 47 -9.97 8.76 5.22
N TYR A 48 -10.12 10.08 5.38
CA TYR A 48 -9.39 11.05 4.57
C TYR A 48 -7.89 11.06 4.90
N ILE A 49 -7.52 10.93 6.17
CA ILE A 49 -6.12 10.80 6.60
C ILE A 49 -5.48 9.56 5.95
N LYS A 50 -6.16 8.42 6.02
CA LYS A 50 -5.69 7.20 5.36
C LYS A 50 -5.62 7.37 3.85
N GLY A 51 -6.63 7.98 3.25
CA GLY A 51 -6.71 8.20 1.82
C GLY A 51 -5.55 9.01 1.28
N ILE A 52 -5.25 10.15 1.90
CA ILE A 52 -4.13 11.00 1.44
C ILE A 52 -2.78 10.33 1.67
N ARG A 53 -2.63 9.55 2.74
CA ARG A 53 -1.40 8.78 3.00
C ARG A 53 -1.14 7.76 1.90
N ASP A 54 -2.14 6.97 1.54
CA ASP A 54 -2.01 5.95 0.50
C ASP A 54 -1.80 6.58 -0.88
N LEU A 55 -2.56 7.64 -1.19
CA LEU A 55 -2.41 8.40 -2.43
C LEU A 55 -0.99 8.95 -2.57
N PHE A 56 -0.50 9.62 -1.55
CA PHE A 56 0.86 10.19 -1.55
C PHE A 56 1.91 9.09 -1.72
N THR A 57 1.80 7.99 -0.99
CA THR A 57 2.74 6.87 -1.06
C THR A 57 2.76 6.28 -2.47
N GLY A 58 1.59 6.08 -3.08
CA GLY A 58 1.50 5.60 -4.46
C GLY A 58 2.14 6.57 -5.46
N VAL A 59 1.87 7.86 -5.34
CA VAL A 59 2.45 8.90 -6.19
C VAL A 59 3.98 8.92 -6.08
N ILE A 60 4.52 8.86 -4.86
CA ILE A 60 5.98 8.85 -4.65
C ILE A 60 6.62 7.59 -5.25
N ILE A 61 6.00 6.42 -5.10
CA ILE A 61 6.50 5.19 -5.74
C ILE A 61 6.59 5.38 -7.25
N VAL A 62 5.53 5.90 -7.87
CA VAL A 62 5.51 6.13 -9.33
C VAL A 62 6.57 7.15 -9.74
N ILE A 63 6.71 8.27 -9.02
CA ILE A 63 7.72 9.30 -9.31
C ILE A 63 9.12 8.71 -9.23
N LEU A 64 9.46 8.01 -8.15
CA LEU A 64 10.78 7.42 -7.97
C LEU A 64 11.10 6.40 -9.07
N LEU A 65 10.10 5.61 -9.46
CA LEU A 65 10.24 4.63 -10.52
C LEU A 65 10.52 5.28 -11.88
N LEU A 66 9.74 6.30 -12.24
CA LEU A 66 9.91 7.05 -13.50
C LEU A 66 11.23 7.84 -13.53
N ALA A 67 11.63 8.39 -12.39
CA ALA A 67 12.91 9.08 -12.23
C ALA A 67 14.12 8.13 -12.17
N ARG A 68 13.87 6.81 -12.19
CA ARG A 68 14.90 5.75 -12.08
C ARG A 68 15.65 5.78 -10.75
N GLU A 69 15.06 6.33 -9.70
CA GLU A 69 15.59 6.34 -8.34
C GLU A 69 15.30 5.01 -7.63
N PHE A 70 15.77 3.92 -8.24
CA PHE A 70 15.40 2.55 -7.81
C PHE A 70 15.83 2.23 -6.39
N ARG A 71 16.98 2.76 -5.94
CA ARG A 71 17.45 2.53 -4.57
C ARG A 71 16.54 3.20 -3.55
N ALA A 72 16.13 4.44 -3.81
CA ALA A 72 15.18 5.16 -2.97
C ALA A 72 13.81 4.46 -2.95
N ALA A 73 13.34 3.99 -4.11
CA ALA A 73 12.12 3.19 -4.20
C ALA A 73 12.23 1.90 -3.36
N GLY A 74 13.39 1.25 -3.37
CA GLY A 74 13.65 0.07 -2.55
C GLY A 74 13.53 0.33 -1.06
N PHE A 75 14.13 1.41 -0.56
CA PHE A 75 14.01 1.81 0.85
C PHE A 75 12.57 2.15 1.21
N LEU A 76 11.88 2.89 0.34
CA LEU A 76 10.48 3.26 0.56
C LEU A 76 9.59 2.01 0.65
N LEU A 77 9.77 1.04 -0.23
CA LEU A 77 9.00 -0.21 -0.23
C LEU A 77 9.29 -1.04 1.03
N LEU A 78 10.55 -1.19 1.42
CA LEU A 78 10.91 -1.94 2.63
C LEU A 78 10.34 -1.29 3.90
N ALA A 79 10.55 -0.01 4.07
CA ALA A 79 10.00 0.72 5.22
C ALA A 79 8.46 0.75 5.16
N GLY A 80 7.91 0.93 3.97
CA GLY A 80 6.46 0.98 3.74
C GLY A 80 5.74 -0.34 3.98
N SER A 81 6.46 -1.48 3.98
CA SER A 81 5.86 -2.78 4.29
C SER A 81 5.26 -2.85 5.69
N ILE A 82 5.69 -1.99 6.61
CA ILE A 82 5.13 -1.87 7.96
C ILE A 82 3.65 -1.50 7.89
N ILE A 83 3.25 -0.67 6.94
CA ILE A 83 1.86 -0.19 6.81
C ILE A 83 0.88 -1.36 6.59
N PRO A 84 1.04 -2.21 5.56
CA PRO A 84 0.13 -3.33 5.38
C PRO A 84 0.27 -4.41 6.47
N MET A 85 1.41 -4.52 7.16
CA MET A 85 1.53 -5.39 8.33
C MET A 85 0.59 -4.93 9.47
N VAL A 86 0.57 -3.63 9.74
CA VAL A 86 -0.32 -3.04 10.74
C VAL A 86 -1.77 -3.13 10.28
N ASP A 87 -2.05 -2.84 9.01
CA ASP A 87 -3.39 -2.97 8.44
C ASP A 87 -3.93 -4.39 8.59
N PHE A 88 -3.12 -5.40 8.28
CA PHE A 88 -3.45 -6.81 8.49
C PHE A 88 -3.79 -7.10 9.95
N SER A 89 -2.98 -6.62 10.88
CA SER A 89 -3.16 -6.83 12.31
C SER A 89 -4.45 -6.15 12.81
N ILE A 90 -4.75 -4.95 12.33
CA ILE A 90 -5.97 -4.21 12.68
C ILE A 90 -7.21 -4.97 12.22
N VAL A 91 -7.25 -5.42 10.98
CA VAL A 91 -8.38 -6.20 10.45
C VAL A 91 -8.57 -7.46 11.27
N MET A 92 -7.49 -8.19 11.53
CA MET A 92 -7.53 -9.45 12.30
C MET A 92 -7.95 -9.25 13.77
N SER A 93 -7.76 -8.06 14.32
CA SER A 93 -8.15 -7.74 15.70
C SER A 93 -9.67 -7.57 15.89
N HIS A 94 -10.43 -7.38 14.82
CA HIS A 94 -11.88 -7.26 14.87
C HIS A 94 -12.50 -8.67 15.03
N ALA A 95 -13.49 -8.80 15.93
CA ALA A 95 -14.09 -10.09 16.26
C ALA A 95 -14.82 -10.75 15.07
N ASP A 96 -15.31 -9.94 14.14
CA ASP A 96 -16.12 -10.35 12.99
C ASP A 96 -15.37 -10.23 11.65
N TYR A 97 -14.02 -10.24 11.67
CA TYR A 97 -13.26 -10.09 10.44
C TYR A 97 -13.51 -11.24 9.45
N GLU A 98 -13.50 -10.88 8.17
CA GLU A 98 -13.57 -11.84 7.07
C GLU A 98 -12.15 -12.22 6.62
N THR A 99 -11.84 -13.51 6.60
CA THR A 99 -10.51 -14.01 6.19
C THR A 99 -10.10 -13.52 4.81
N ALA A 100 -11.06 -13.41 3.88
CA ALA A 100 -10.80 -12.92 2.53
C ALA A 100 -10.26 -11.47 2.50
N ARG A 101 -10.59 -10.66 3.50
CA ARG A 101 -10.10 -9.27 3.59
C ARG A 101 -8.66 -9.15 4.06
N LEU A 102 -8.10 -10.23 4.61
CA LEU A 102 -6.70 -10.27 5.04
C LEU A 102 -5.74 -10.44 3.85
N TYR A 103 -6.16 -11.12 2.78
CA TYR A 103 -5.29 -11.44 1.65
C TYR A 103 -4.68 -10.20 0.96
N PRO A 104 -5.42 -9.12 0.66
CA PRO A 104 -4.82 -7.94 0.05
C PRO A 104 -3.69 -7.35 0.90
N HIS A 105 -3.84 -7.32 2.22
CA HIS A 105 -2.82 -6.82 3.14
C HIS A 105 -1.59 -7.72 3.16
N ALA A 106 -1.79 -9.04 3.23
CA ALA A 106 -0.70 -10.02 3.20
C ALA A 106 0.08 -9.96 1.87
N ILE A 107 -0.62 -9.87 0.75
CA ILE A 107 -0.01 -9.73 -0.58
C ILE A 107 0.80 -8.44 -0.65
N ALA A 108 0.28 -7.33 -0.13
CA ALA A 108 0.99 -6.06 -0.10
C ALA A 108 2.30 -6.15 0.70
N VAL A 109 2.30 -6.83 1.86
CA VAL A 109 3.53 -7.07 2.64
C VAL A 109 4.56 -7.82 1.81
N VAL A 110 4.17 -8.95 1.21
CA VAL A 110 5.07 -9.79 0.42
C VAL A 110 5.63 -9.03 -0.77
N LEU A 111 4.79 -8.30 -1.51
CA LEU A 111 5.22 -7.49 -2.65
C LEU A 111 6.22 -6.41 -2.23
N CYS A 112 5.92 -5.67 -1.17
CA CYS A 112 6.81 -4.60 -0.68
C CYS A 112 8.17 -5.15 -0.28
N LEU A 113 8.21 -6.30 0.41
CA LEU A 113 9.47 -6.92 0.81
C LEU A 113 10.27 -7.42 -0.40
N ILE A 114 9.65 -8.15 -1.31
CA ILE A 114 10.32 -8.70 -2.49
C ILE A 114 10.84 -7.58 -3.39
N LEU A 115 10.00 -6.61 -3.72
CA LEU A 115 10.38 -5.50 -4.60
C LEU A 115 11.44 -4.62 -3.94
N GLY A 116 11.28 -4.33 -2.65
CA GLY A 116 12.23 -3.52 -1.90
C GLY A 116 13.62 -4.18 -1.83
N PHE A 117 13.69 -5.45 -1.49
CA PHE A 117 14.94 -6.20 -1.48
C PHE A 117 15.58 -6.27 -2.87
N HIS A 118 14.79 -6.50 -3.91
CA HIS A 118 15.29 -6.53 -5.28
C HIS A 118 16.02 -5.24 -5.62
N TYR A 119 15.39 -4.08 -5.41
CA TYR A 119 16.01 -2.80 -5.76
C TYR A 119 17.24 -2.50 -4.91
N ILE A 120 17.20 -2.77 -3.62
CA ILE A 120 18.39 -2.54 -2.75
C ILE A 120 19.57 -3.40 -3.21
N ARG A 121 19.33 -4.68 -3.50
CA ARG A 121 20.41 -5.60 -3.93
C ARG A 121 20.96 -5.26 -5.30
N THR A 122 20.10 -4.87 -6.24
CA THR A 122 20.54 -4.58 -7.62
C THR A 122 21.24 -3.24 -7.74
N THR A 123 20.92 -2.27 -6.85
CA THR A 123 21.55 -0.94 -6.85
C THR A 123 22.76 -0.84 -5.92
N ALA A 124 22.95 -1.79 -5.00
CA ALA A 124 24.11 -1.79 -4.09
C ALA A 124 25.44 -2.09 -4.82
N LYS A 125 25.37 -2.63 -6.02
CA LYS A 125 26.53 -3.03 -6.83
C LYS A 125 26.95 -1.99 -7.87
N SER A 126 26.27 -0.87 -7.93
CA SER A 126 26.54 0.20 -8.89
C SER A 126 27.39 1.31 -8.30
#